data_abc61180e9492f6601c890611044abac
#
_entry.id   abc61180e9492f6601c890611044abac
#
_cell.length_a   1.000
_cell.length_b   1.000
_cell.length_c   1.000
_cell.angle_alpha   90.00
_cell.angle_beta   90.00
_cell.angle_gamma   90.00
#
_symmetry.space_group_name_H-M   'P 1'
#
loop_
_entity.id
_entity.type
_entity.pdbx_description
1 polymer ?
#
loop_
_entity_poly.entity_id
_entity_poly.type
_entity_poly.pdbx_seq_one_letter_code
_entity_poly.pdbx_strand_id
1 'polypeptide(L)'
;DPEGTGNAPTYEDFVKTRIETKPYKETELLQVSVTGKSPEQAQEANQLLIDTFLKRLAEISHVEQRTTREFLQKRVVTAKTELEQAEKKLQQFQIDNKVYSTADQMKGLTDKITLIDREKAQNQLDLETAQAALGSINEQLGSAGKSIADSATVQAYKGQLADLESRKASYVGKYTDEHPAMKEINQQIEEAKSGLNAEINAIASQQAPSSNSAQQGLLADKFKNEAALAVAQGKQSTLAELDKANEEAIKGLPEKERGYIQAKRDVDVAQDIYQMLSTRLEEAKVAEVMVPNEVQIVDPPTLPEKAIAPRKILILLGSAILGLIFGCLYTLGQFFGNRKVQSVQEINNILGIQNLGVIPNHKEKEYEEPSNRIVALLRKVRG
;
A
#
# COMPACT_ATOMS: atom_id res chain seq x y z
N ASP A 1 -25.03 16.48 -4.07
CA ASP A 1 -25.26 17.83 -4.63
C ASP A 1 -25.83 18.75 -3.54
N PRO A 2 -24.98 19.45 -2.78
CA PRO A 2 -25.47 20.35 -1.70
C PRO A 2 -26.23 21.57 -2.21
N GLU A 3 -26.28 21.82 -3.50
CA GLU A 3 -26.97 22.97 -4.10
C GLU A 3 -28.23 22.60 -4.89
N GLY A 4 -28.55 21.31 -5.03
CA GLY A 4 -29.74 20.86 -5.76
C GLY A 4 -29.78 21.26 -7.25
N THR A 5 -28.63 21.64 -7.81
CA THR A 5 -28.52 22.10 -9.21
C THR A 5 -28.48 20.97 -10.22
N GLY A 6 -28.56 19.71 -9.79
CA GLY A 6 -28.55 18.52 -10.65
C GLY A 6 -27.19 18.14 -11.23
N ASN A 7 -26.14 18.93 -11.03
CA ASN A 7 -24.77 18.63 -11.45
C ASN A 7 -23.88 18.35 -10.23
N ALA A 8 -23.96 17.13 -9.72
CA ALA A 8 -22.93 16.67 -8.79
C ALA A 8 -21.58 16.63 -9.53
N PRO A 9 -20.49 17.17 -8.95
CA PRO A 9 -19.17 17.05 -9.55
C PRO A 9 -18.82 15.57 -9.73
N THR A 10 -18.14 15.25 -10.83
CA THR A 10 -17.63 13.89 -11.00
C THR A 10 -16.63 13.57 -9.89
N TYR A 11 -16.43 12.29 -9.58
CA TYR A 11 -15.45 11.86 -8.59
C TYR A 11 -14.06 12.47 -8.86
N GLU A 12 -13.63 12.45 -10.13
CA GLU A 12 -12.33 13.02 -10.52
C GLU A 12 -12.24 14.52 -10.30
N ASP A 13 -13.29 15.26 -10.63
CA ASP A 13 -13.33 16.71 -10.44
C ASP A 13 -13.32 17.06 -8.94
N PHE A 14 -14.06 16.31 -8.12
CA PHE A 14 -14.09 16.51 -6.68
C PHE A 14 -12.70 16.29 -6.09
N VAL A 15 -12.04 15.17 -6.41
CA VAL A 15 -10.70 14.85 -5.90
C VAL A 15 -9.68 15.90 -6.32
N LYS A 16 -9.64 16.25 -7.62
CA LYS A 16 -8.65 17.22 -8.15
C LYS A 16 -8.84 18.64 -7.62
N THR A 17 -10.08 19.06 -7.36
CA THR A 17 -10.37 20.45 -6.99
C THR A 17 -10.52 20.69 -5.50
N ARG A 18 -10.88 19.66 -4.72
CA ARG A 18 -11.25 19.81 -3.30
C ARG A 18 -10.29 19.13 -2.33
N ILE A 19 -9.56 18.13 -2.78
CA ILE A 19 -8.63 17.36 -1.93
C ILE A 19 -7.21 17.63 -2.39
N GLU A 20 -6.36 18.02 -1.44
CA GLU A 20 -4.93 18.18 -1.66
C GLU A 20 -4.17 17.32 -0.65
N THR A 21 -3.27 16.48 -1.14
CA THR A 21 -2.39 15.66 -0.32
C THR A 21 -0.93 16.01 -0.59
N LYS A 22 -0.18 16.31 0.46
CA LYS A 22 1.23 16.67 0.38
C LYS A 22 2.05 15.92 1.41
N PRO A 23 3.17 15.29 1.04
CA PRO A 23 4.12 14.80 2.01
C PRO A 23 4.74 15.99 2.77
N TYR A 24 4.93 15.84 4.07
CA TYR A 24 5.52 16.88 4.90
C TYR A 24 7.04 16.68 4.98
N LYS A 25 7.80 17.47 4.18
CA LYS A 25 9.27 17.62 4.24
C LYS A 25 10.03 16.40 4.74
N GLU A 26 10.47 15.52 3.89
CA GLU A 26 11.37 14.39 4.24
C GLU A 26 10.95 13.56 5.48
N THR A 27 9.66 13.57 5.82
CA THR A 27 9.07 12.81 6.90
C THR A 27 8.04 11.83 6.36
N GLU A 28 7.68 10.83 7.15
CA GLU A 28 6.59 9.89 6.84
C GLU A 28 5.19 10.49 7.09
N LEU A 29 5.09 11.81 7.29
CA LEU A 29 3.84 12.50 7.54
C LEU A 29 3.16 12.92 6.23
N LEU A 30 1.88 12.60 6.11
CA LEU A 30 1.04 13.04 5.00
C LEU A 30 0.07 14.12 5.47
N GLN A 31 0.17 15.31 4.90
CA GLN A 31 -0.79 16.37 5.12
C GLN A 31 -1.95 16.23 4.13
N VAL A 32 -3.17 16.12 4.67
CA VAL A 32 -4.40 16.06 3.88
C VAL A 32 -5.20 17.33 4.12
N SER A 33 -5.57 18.02 3.03
CA SER A 33 -6.34 19.26 3.07
C SER A 33 -7.60 19.12 2.23
N VAL A 34 -8.74 19.46 2.79
CA VAL A 34 -10.03 19.43 2.09
C VAL A 34 -10.60 20.85 2.04
N THR A 35 -11.03 21.27 0.85
CA THR A 35 -11.63 22.60 0.62
C THR A 35 -13.15 22.49 0.64
N GLY A 36 -13.81 23.21 1.56
CA GLY A 36 -15.26 23.32 1.71
C GLY A 36 -15.79 24.71 1.43
N LYS A 37 -17.11 24.88 1.34
CA LYS A 37 -17.78 26.18 1.23
C LYS A 37 -17.89 26.92 2.56
N SER A 38 -17.90 26.18 3.67
CA SER A 38 -17.84 26.71 5.02
C SER A 38 -16.74 26.02 5.83
N PRO A 39 -16.29 26.63 6.96
CA PRO A 39 -15.33 26.02 7.86
C PRO A 39 -15.79 24.64 8.35
N GLU A 40 -17.07 24.53 8.74
CA GLU A 40 -17.68 23.31 9.28
C GLU A 40 -17.71 22.21 8.22
N GLN A 41 -18.12 22.54 6.98
CA GLN A 41 -18.11 21.58 5.87
C GLN A 41 -16.70 21.07 5.53
N ALA A 42 -15.70 21.96 5.59
CA ALA A 42 -14.32 21.55 5.31
C ALA A 42 -13.81 20.59 6.39
N GLN A 43 -14.09 20.88 7.67
CA GLN A 43 -13.72 20.01 8.78
C GLN A 43 -14.43 18.66 8.71
N GLU A 44 -15.76 18.65 8.54
CA GLU A 44 -16.55 17.41 8.48
C GLU A 44 -16.14 16.54 7.29
N ALA A 45 -15.93 17.14 6.11
CA ALA A 45 -15.48 16.41 4.93
C ALA A 45 -14.06 15.84 5.11
N ASN A 46 -13.15 16.57 5.77
CA ASN A 46 -11.82 16.06 6.07
C ASN A 46 -11.88 14.93 7.09
N GLN A 47 -12.68 15.04 8.13
CA GLN A 47 -12.89 13.97 9.11
C GLN A 47 -13.44 12.71 8.45
N LEU A 48 -14.49 12.85 7.63
CA LEU A 48 -15.09 11.72 6.91
C LEU A 48 -14.10 11.05 5.95
N LEU A 49 -13.26 11.85 5.26
CA LEU A 49 -12.21 11.34 4.38
C LEU A 49 -11.20 10.50 5.16
N ILE A 50 -10.72 11.02 6.30
CA ILE A 50 -9.75 10.33 7.17
C ILE A 50 -10.36 9.05 7.74
N ASP A 51 -11.57 9.10 8.28
CA ASP A 51 -12.25 7.93 8.86
C ASP A 51 -12.48 6.84 7.80
N THR A 52 -12.90 7.24 6.60
CA THR A 52 -13.10 6.30 5.48
C THR A 52 -11.78 5.72 5.01
N PHE A 53 -10.72 6.52 4.94
CA PHE A 53 -9.37 6.07 4.56
C PHE A 53 -8.83 5.07 5.58
N LEU A 54 -8.89 5.39 6.88
CA LEU A 54 -8.43 4.48 7.94
C LEU A 54 -9.21 3.17 7.95
N LYS A 55 -10.54 3.24 7.78
CA LYS A 55 -11.38 2.05 7.67
C LYS A 55 -10.97 1.20 6.47
N ARG A 56 -10.77 1.83 5.30
CA ARG A 56 -10.36 1.11 4.10
C ARG A 56 -8.97 0.53 4.20
N LEU A 57 -8.03 1.25 4.82
CA LEU A 57 -6.69 0.77 5.09
C LEU A 57 -6.72 -0.46 6.01
N ALA A 58 -7.48 -0.40 7.10
CA ALA A 58 -7.66 -1.53 8.00
C ALA A 58 -8.28 -2.74 7.26
N GLU A 59 -9.31 -2.53 6.42
CA GLU A 59 -9.89 -3.60 5.60
C GLU A 59 -8.85 -4.25 4.68
N ILE A 60 -7.99 -3.46 4.03
CA ILE A 60 -6.95 -3.95 3.14
C ILE A 60 -5.88 -4.72 3.93
N SER A 61 -5.39 -4.16 5.02
CA SER A 61 -4.35 -4.77 5.86
C SER A 61 -4.79 -6.11 6.49
N HIS A 62 -6.10 -6.28 6.72
CA HIS A 62 -6.64 -7.52 7.29
C HIS A 62 -6.97 -8.62 6.26
N VAL A 63 -6.97 -8.31 4.96
CA VAL A 63 -7.44 -9.29 3.95
C VAL A 63 -6.54 -10.52 3.88
N GLU A 64 -5.24 -10.36 3.92
CA GLU A 64 -4.29 -11.48 3.85
C GLU A 64 -4.45 -12.41 5.07
N GLN A 65 -4.46 -11.83 6.27
CA GLN A 65 -4.62 -12.56 7.52
C GLN A 65 -5.96 -13.27 7.57
N ARG A 66 -7.04 -12.62 7.14
CA ARG A 66 -8.37 -13.22 7.04
C ARG A 66 -8.38 -14.39 6.07
N THR A 67 -7.82 -14.22 4.87
CA THR A 67 -7.76 -15.26 3.85
C THR A 67 -7.00 -16.48 4.37
N THR A 68 -5.85 -16.25 5.01
CA THR A 68 -5.03 -17.30 5.63
C THR A 68 -5.81 -18.03 6.74
N ARG A 69 -6.45 -17.28 7.64
CA ARG A 69 -7.29 -17.88 8.70
C ARG A 69 -8.43 -18.73 8.15
N GLU A 70 -9.16 -18.22 7.15
CA GLU A 70 -10.28 -18.96 6.54
C GLU A 70 -9.83 -20.22 5.81
N PHE A 71 -8.69 -20.15 5.13
CA PHE A 71 -8.05 -21.31 4.52
C PHE A 71 -7.67 -22.35 5.58
N LEU A 72 -6.96 -21.94 6.64
CA LEU A 72 -6.55 -22.81 7.72
C LEU A 72 -7.74 -23.43 8.45
N GLN A 73 -8.80 -22.67 8.68
CA GLN A 73 -10.02 -23.18 9.32
C GLN A 73 -10.65 -24.32 8.51
N LYS A 74 -10.72 -24.20 7.18
CA LYS A 74 -11.20 -25.27 6.31
C LYS A 74 -10.27 -26.49 6.36
N ARG A 75 -8.94 -26.25 6.33
CA ARG A 75 -7.96 -27.34 6.36
C ARG A 75 -7.96 -28.10 7.69
N VAL A 76 -8.15 -27.43 8.83
CA VAL A 76 -8.30 -28.08 10.14
C VAL A 76 -9.47 -29.04 10.18
N VAL A 77 -10.62 -28.65 9.61
CA VAL A 77 -11.80 -29.53 9.55
C VAL A 77 -11.52 -30.77 8.69
N THR A 78 -10.87 -30.59 7.53
CA THR A 78 -10.48 -31.69 6.67
C THR A 78 -9.48 -32.63 7.38
N ALA A 79 -8.41 -32.06 7.98
CA ALA A 79 -7.40 -32.85 8.70
C ALA A 79 -7.99 -33.65 9.86
N LYS A 80 -8.95 -33.09 10.58
CA LYS A 80 -9.66 -33.84 11.63
C LYS A 80 -10.37 -35.06 11.06
N THR A 81 -11.05 -34.93 9.94
CA THR A 81 -11.74 -36.03 9.26
C THR A 81 -10.76 -37.10 8.76
N GLU A 82 -9.61 -36.66 8.22
CA GLU A 82 -8.53 -37.55 7.77
C GLU A 82 -7.94 -38.35 8.94
N LEU A 83 -7.70 -37.71 10.10
CA LEU A 83 -7.26 -38.36 11.32
C LEU A 83 -8.26 -39.42 11.78
N GLU A 84 -9.54 -39.10 11.91
CA GLU A 84 -10.57 -40.05 12.31
C GLU A 84 -10.66 -41.28 11.37
N GLN A 85 -10.44 -41.05 10.06
CA GLN A 85 -10.40 -42.14 9.07
C GLN A 85 -9.14 -43.00 9.22
N ALA A 86 -7.98 -42.39 9.45
CA ALA A 86 -6.73 -43.11 9.66
C ALA A 86 -6.79 -43.97 10.94
N GLU A 87 -7.31 -43.43 12.05
CA GLU A 87 -7.51 -44.14 13.29
C GLU A 87 -8.43 -45.36 13.11
N LYS A 88 -9.53 -45.21 12.42
CA LYS A 88 -10.44 -46.34 12.09
C LYS A 88 -9.76 -47.43 11.28
N LYS A 89 -8.93 -47.04 10.27
CA LYS A 89 -8.17 -47.99 9.44
C LYS A 89 -7.15 -48.75 10.26
N LEU A 90 -6.42 -48.07 11.15
CA LEU A 90 -5.46 -48.72 12.06
C LEU A 90 -6.18 -49.69 13.00
N GLN A 91 -7.27 -49.26 13.62
CA GLN A 91 -8.06 -50.09 14.50
C GLN A 91 -8.57 -51.36 13.78
N GLN A 92 -9.10 -51.22 12.59
CA GLN A 92 -9.57 -52.35 11.79
C GLN A 92 -8.42 -53.31 11.44
N PHE A 93 -7.26 -52.76 11.03
CA PHE A 93 -6.06 -53.53 10.72
C PHE A 93 -5.57 -54.34 11.94
N GLN A 94 -5.57 -53.73 13.15
CA GLN A 94 -5.18 -54.38 14.40
C GLN A 94 -6.11 -55.56 14.76
N ILE A 95 -7.42 -55.37 14.56
CA ILE A 95 -8.41 -56.42 14.84
C ILE A 95 -8.23 -57.61 13.89
N ASP A 96 -8.13 -57.31 12.55
CA ASP A 96 -8.09 -58.36 11.52
C ASP A 96 -6.79 -59.17 11.56
N ASN A 97 -5.65 -58.53 11.84
CA ASN A 97 -4.35 -59.14 11.77
C ASN A 97 -3.76 -59.53 13.15
N LYS A 98 -4.42 -59.13 14.23
CA LYS A 98 -3.96 -59.34 15.63
C LYS A 98 -2.55 -58.79 15.89
N VAL A 99 -2.21 -57.65 15.27
CA VAL A 99 -0.93 -56.95 15.41
C VAL A 99 -1.12 -55.65 16.15
N TYR A 100 -0.57 -55.54 17.39
CA TYR A 100 -0.80 -54.41 18.29
C TYR A 100 0.46 -53.57 18.58
N SER A 101 1.65 -54.11 18.21
CA SER A 101 2.93 -53.37 18.39
C SER A 101 3.98 -53.84 17.38
N THR A 102 5.00 -53.02 17.16
CA THR A 102 6.17 -53.34 16.33
C THR A 102 7.41 -53.55 17.19
N ALA A 103 8.37 -54.35 16.69
CA ALA A 103 9.69 -54.50 17.33
C ALA A 103 10.46 -53.16 17.35
N ASP A 104 11.36 -52.97 18.34
CA ASP A 104 12.13 -51.73 18.50
C ASP A 104 12.95 -51.32 17.28
N GLN A 105 13.43 -52.29 16.47
CA GLN A 105 14.15 -52.01 15.21
C GLN A 105 13.29 -51.31 14.16
N MET A 106 11.97 -51.51 14.20
CA MET A 106 11.01 -50.89 13.26
C MET A 106 10.60 -49.50 13.70
N LYS A 107 10.74 -49.19 15.00
CA LYS A 107 10.39 -47.90 15.55
C LYS A 107 11.22 -46.77 14.88
N GLY A 108 12.55 -46.95 14.76
CA GLY A 108 13.43 -45.97 14.15
C GLY A 108 13.10 -45.68 12.67
N LEU A 109 12.67 -46.74 11.93
CA LEU A 109 12.22 -46.54 10.53
C LEU A 109 10.89 -45.79 10.49
N THR A 110 9.94 -46.13 11.34
CA THR A 110 8.63 -45.44 11.45
C THR A 110 8.82 -43.97 11.81
N ASP A 111 9.63 -43.68 12.82
CA ASP A 111 9.92 -42.32 13.26
C ASP A 111 10.53 -41.47 12.13
N LYS A 112 11.51 -42.06 11.38
CA LYS A 112 12.11 -41.38 10.21
C LYS A 112 11.08 -41.09 9.11
N ILE A 113 10.25 -42.07 8.80
CA ILE A 113 9.20 -41.93 7.77
C ILE A 113 8.22 -40.83 8.18
N THR A 114 7.73 -40.88 9.43
CA THR A 114 6.81 -39.87 9.96
C THR A 114 7.39 -38.45 9.90
N LEU A 115 8.69 -38.30 10.20
CA LEU A 115 9.36 -36.99 10.08
C LEU A 115 9.33 -36.45 8.62
N ILE A 116 9.65 -37.33 7.65
CA ILE A 116 9.65 -36.89 6.22
C ILE A 116 8.24 -36.55 5.73
N ASP A 117 7.25 -37.35 6.15
CA ASP A 117 5.85 -37.08 5.78
C ASP A 117 5.34 -35.78 6.42
N ARG A 118 5.71 -35.51 7.66
CA ARG A 118 5.41 -34.23 8.29
C ARG A 118 6.04 -33.05 7.54
N GLU A 119 7.30 -33.18 7.11
CA GLU A 119 7.96 -32.16 6.30
C GLU A 119 7.27 -31.97 4.92
N LYS A 120 6.81 -33.06 4.30
CA LYS A 120 6.03 -33.00 3.06
C LYS A 120 4.71 -32.28 3.28
N ALA A 121 3.98 -32.62 4.34
CA ALA A 121 2.71 -31.99 4.68
C ALA A 121 2.88 -30.50 4.99
N GLN A 122 3.93 -30.14 5.75
CA GLN A 122 4.28 -28.75 6.02
C GLN A 122 4.58 -28.00 4.71
N ASN A 123 5.41 -28.58 3.83
CA ASN A 123 5.76 -27.97 2.54
C ASN A 123 4.53 -27.80 1.62
N GLN A 124 3.62 -28.78 1.62
CA GLN A 124 2.37 -28.67 0.87
C GLN A 124 1.48 -27.56 1.42
N LEU A 125 1.37 -27.43 2.73
CA LEU A 125 0.65 -26.35 3.38
C LEU A 125 1.24 -24.98 3.03
N ASP A 126 2.57 -24.85 3.07
CA ASP A 126 3.26 -23.60 2.71
C ASP A 126 2.99 -23.22 1.24
N LEU A 127 2.96 -24.20 0.30
CA LEU A 127 2.56 -24.01 -1.10
C LEU A 127 1.12 -23.51 -1.21
N GLU A 128 0.18 -24.20 -0.59
CA GLU A 128 -1.25 -23.87 -0.66
C GLU A 128 -1.53 -22.51 -0.01
N THR A 129 -0.89 -22.22 1.12
CA THR A 129 -1.03 -20.93 1.82
C THR A 129 -0.49 -19.78 0.97
N ALA A 130 0.70 -19.93 0.40
CA ALA A 130 1.29 -18.91 -0.48
C ALA A 130 0.44 -18.68 -1.74
N GLN A 131 -0.11 -19.75 -2.34
CA GLN A 131 -1.01 -19.65 -3.50
C GLN A 131 -2.32 -18.94 -3.15
N ALA A 132 -2.93 -19.27 -2.01
CA ALA A 132 -4.17 -18.62 -1.55
C ALA A 132 -3.96 -17.12 -1.27
N ALA A 133 -2.85 -16.79 -0.59
CA ALA A 133 -2.48 -15.39 -0.33
C ALA A 133 -2.23 -14.62 -1.64
N LEU A 134 -1.48 -15.19 -2.59
CA LEU A 134 -1.23 -14.58 -3.90
C LEU A 134 -2.52 -14.37 -4.69
N GLY A 135 -3.48 -15.30 -4.65
CA GLY A 135 -4.79 -15.13 -5.27
C GLY A 135 -5.50 -13.88 -4.76
N SER A 136 -5.60 -13.75 -3.43
CA SER A 136 -6.25 -12.60 -2.79
C SER A 136 -5.52 -11.28 -3.04
N ILE A 137 -4.19 -11.27 -2.94
CA ILE A 137 -3.38 -10.06 -3.18
C ILE A 137 -3.49 -9.60 -4.64
N ASN A 138 -3.45 -10.53 -5.61
CA ASN A 138 -3.58 -10.20 -7.03
C ASN A 138 -4.96 -9.61 -7.38
N GLU A 139 -6.03 -10.09 -6.74
CA GLU A 139 -7.37 -9.50 -6.89
C GLU A 139 -7.39 -8.03 -6.43
N GLN A 140 -6.68 -7.70 -5.34
CA GLN A 140 -6.61 -6.36 -4.79
C GLN A 140 -5.72 -5.41 -5.59
N LEU A 141 -4.58 -5.90 -6.10
CA LEU A 141 -3.66 -5.11 -6.91
C LEU A 141 -4.18 -4.88 -8.35
N GLY A 142 -5.09 -5.73 -8.85
CA GLY A 142 -5.55 -5.70 -10.22
C GLY A 142 -4.38 -5.79 -11.21
N SER A 143 -4.47 -5.05 -12.32
CA SER A 143 -3.41 -5.01 -13.35
C SER A 143 -2.17 -4.17 -12.96
N ALA A 144 -2.20 -3.50 -11.80
CA ALA A 144 -1.14 -2.58 -11.40
C ALA A 144 0.12 -3.25 -10.82
N GLY A 145 0.05 -4.53 -10.48
CA GLY A 145 1.17 -5.26 -9.88
C GLY A 145 2.11 -5.84 -10.90
N LYS A 146 3.21 -5.16 -11.23
CA LYS A 146 4.32 -5.79 -11.97
C LYS A 146 4.93 -6.90 -11.12
N SER A 147 5.27 -8.04 -11.75
CA SER A 147 5.97 -9.13 -11.08
C SER A 147 7.42 -8.72 -10.78
N ILE A 148 7.90 -9.04 -9.57
CA ILE A 148 9.33 -8.97 -9.22
C ILE A 148 10.18 -10.03 -9.97
N ALA A 149 9.55 -10.90 -10.72
CA ALA A 149 10.29 -11.90 -11.50
C ALA A 149 11.48 -11.31 -12.28
N ASP A 150 11.47 -10.01 -12.51
CA ASP A 150 12.52 -9.31 -13.26
C ASP A 150 13.72 -8.83 -12.41
N SER A 151 13.68 -8.92 -11.06
CA SER A 151 14.84 -8.58 -10.23
C SER A 151 15.82 -9.74 -10.14
N ALA A 152 17.00 -9.57 -10.75
CA ALA A 152 18.07 -10.57 -10.71
C ALA A 152 18.50 -10.91 -9.26
N THR A 153 18.52 -9.92 -8.36
CA THR A 153 18.87 -10.09 -6.95
C THR A 153 17.84 -10.93 -6.21
N VAL A 154 16.54 -10.66 -6.43
CA VAL A 154 15.46 -11.46 -5.84
C VAL A 154 15.50 -12.91 -6.35
N GLN A 155 15.73 -13.12 -7.65
CA GLN A 155 15.88 -14.46 -8.21
C GLN A 155 17.08 -15.21 -7.62
N ALA A 156 18.21 -14.53 -7.41
CA ALA A 156 19.38 -15.10 -6.74
C ALA A 156 19.06 -15.56 -5.31
N TYR A 157 18.39 -14.72 -4.50
CA TYR A 157 17.96 -15.09 -3.14
C TYR A 157 16.95 -16.24 -3.14
N LYS A 158 15.97 -16.25 -4.06
CA LYS A 158 15.02 -17.37 -4.20
C LYS A 158 15.73 -18.67 -4.50
N GLY A 159 16.68 -18.65 -5.46
CA GLY A 159 17.51 -19.83 -5.78
C GLY A 159 18.36 -20.30 -4.61
N GLN A 160 19.03 -19.38 -3.91
CA GLN A 160 19.82 -19.69 -2.73
C GLN A 160 18.96 -20.29 -1.60
N LEU A 161 17.80 -19.73 -1.33
CA LEU A 161 16.89 -20.26 -0.31
C LEU A 161 16.34 -21.64 -0.69
N ALA A 162 15.99 -21.86 -1.96
CA ALA A 162 15.52 -23.14 -2.45
C ALA A 162 16.61 -24.23 -2.28
N ASP A 163 17.88 -23.92 -2.59
CA ASP A 163 19.03 -24.83 -2.38
C ASP A 163 19.27 -25.11 -0.90
N LEU A 164 19.27 -24.08 -0.04
CA LEU A 164 19.47 -24.24 1.39
C LEU A 164 18.35 -25.05 2.04
N GLU A 165 17.09 -24.77 1.73
CA GLU A 165 15.94 -25.53 2.25
C GLU A 165 15.92 -26.98 1.72
N SER A 166 16.32 -27.20 0.48
CA SER A 166 16.50 -28.54 -0.09
C SER A 166 17.61 -29.31 0.64
N ARG A 167 18.76 -28.67 0.90
CA ARG A 167 19.84 -29.27 1.71
C ARG A 167 19.41 -29.55 3.14
N LYS A 168 18.69 -28.62 3.77
CA LYS A 168 18.10 -28.83 5.09
C LYS A 168 17.16 -30.05 5.07
N ALA A 169 16.27 -30.15 4.08
CA ALA A 169 15.39 -31.30 3.91
C ALA A 169 16.16 -32.62 3.81
N SER A 170 17.30 -32.64 3.12
CA SER A 170 18.15 -33.83 3.01
C SER A 170 18.80 -34.27 4.36
N TYR A 171 18.83 -33.40 5.35
CA TYR A 171 19.31 -33.67 6.71
C TYR A 171 18.24 -34.25 7.63
N VAL A 172 16.96 -34.12 7.26
CA VAL A 172 15.83 -34.65 8.01
C VAL A 172 15.99 -36.15 8.20
N GLY A 173 15.90 -36.63 9.44
CA GLY A 173 16.10 -38.03 9.83
C GLY A 173 17.56 -38.51 9.80
N LYS A 174 18.55 -37.63 9.48
CA LYS A 174 19.98 -37.93 9.62
C LYS A 174 20.59 -37.22 10.81
N TYR A 175 20.18 -36.00 11.06
CA TYR A 175 20.69 -35.14 12.12
C TYR A 175 19.54 -34.64 12.98
N THR A 176 19.83 -34.41 14.28
CA THR A 176 18.91 -33.73 15.19
C THR A 176 19.01 -32.22 15.02
N ASP A 177 18.02 -31.47 15.48
CA ASP A 177 18.01 -30.00 15.38
C ASP A 177 19.20 -29.34 16.09
N GLU A 178 19.75 -30.01 17.11
CA GLU A 178 20.93 -29.57 17.87
C GLU A 178 22.27 -29.82 17.14
N HIS A 179 22.27 -30.58 16.05
CA HIS A 179 23.47 -30.89 15.30
C HIS A 179 24.11 -29.65 14.69
N PRO A 180 25.44 -29.47 14.72
CA PRO A 180 26.10 -28.29 14.17
C PRO A 180 25.70 -27.96 12.71
N ALA A 181 25.61 -28.99 11.85
CA ALA A 181 25.20 -28.81 10.46
C ALA A 181 23.75 -28.27 10.32
N MET A 182 22.84 -28.66 11.25
CA MET A 182 21.47 -28.12 11.26
C MET A 182 21.45 -26.66 11.73
N LYS A 183 22.26 -26.32 12.74
CA LYS A 183 22.39 -24.94 13.22
C LYS A 183 22.97 -24.02 12.14
N GLU A 184 24.03 -24.47 11.48
CA GLU A 184 24.69 -23.71 10.40
C GLU A 184 23.74 -23.45 9.23
N ILE A 185 23.04 -24.49 8.74
CA ILE A 185 22.11 -24.30 7.61
C ILE A 185 20.91 -23.43 7.98
N ASN A 186 20.40 -23.53 9.22
CA ASN A 186 19.35 -22.64 9.70
C ASN A 186 19.81 -21.19 9.77
N GLN A 187 21.04 -20.92 10.19
CA GLN A 187 21.62 -19.56 10.18
C GLN A 187 21.73 -19.03 8.75
N GLN A 188 22.24 -19.81 7.81
CA GLN A 188 22.35 -19.43 6.40
C GLN A 188 20.97 -19.12 5.78
N ILE A 189 19.95 -19.89 6.15
CA ILE A 189 18.56 -19.66 5.72
C ILE A 189 18.04 -18.33 6.26
N GLU A 190 18.26 -18.03 7.55
CA GLU A 190 17.80 -16.77 8.15
C GLU A 190 18.53 -15.55 7.56
N GLU A 191 19.83 -15.65 7.30
CA GLU A 191 20.60 -14.61 6.61
C GLU A 191 20.07 -14.35 5.20
N ALA A 192 19.80 -15.41 4.42
CA ALA A 192 19.25 -15.31 3.08
C ALA A 192 17.80 -14.74 3.08
N LYS A 193 16.96 -15.13 4.05
CA LYS A 193 15.60 -14.56 4.24
C LYS A 193 15.66 -13.08 4.59
N SER A 194 16.56 -12.68 5.46
CA SER A 194 16.75 -11.28 5.85
C SER A 194 17.18 -10.43 4.65
N GLY A 195 18.15 -10.92 3.85
CA GLY A 195 18.59 -10.26 2.62
C GLY A 195 17.48 -10.13 1.57
N LEU A 196 16.70 -11.21 1.37
CA LEU A 196 15.55 -11.19 0.48
C LEU A 196 14.49 -10.17 0.91
N ASN A 197 14.15 -10.14 2.21
CA ASN A 197 13.16 -9.19 2.74
C ASN A 197 13.62 -7.73 2.59
N ALA A 198 14.90 -7.44 2.82
CA ALA A 198 15.46 -6.10 2.62
C ALA A 198 15.33 -5.66 1.14
N GLU A 199 15.67 -6.55 0.20
CA GLU A 199 15.56 -6.29 -1.24
C GLU A 199 14.10 -6.10 -1.69
N ILE A 200 13.18 -6.94 -1.20
CA ILE A 200 11.75 -6.84 -1.49
C ILE A 200 11.21 -5.48 -1.02
N ASN A 201 11.55 -5.06 0.20
CA ASN A 201 11.09 -3.78 0.73
C ASN A 201 11.66 -2.59 -0.06
N ALA A 202 12.93 -2.66 -0.49
CA ALA A 202 13.55 -1.65 -1.34
C ALA A 202 12.82 -1.52 -2.68
N ILE A 203 12.51 -2.64 -3.34
CA ILE A 203 11.80 -2.66 -4.63
C ILE A 203 10.34 -2.19 -4.47
N ALA A 204 9.64 -2.66 -3.44
CA ALA A 204 8.27 -2.23 -3.16
C ALA A 204 8.19 -0.71 -2.96
N SER A 205 9.17 -0.14 -2.25
CA SER A 205 9.27 1.31 -2.04
C SER A 205 9.55 2.09 -3.33
N GLN A 206 10.29 1.50 -4.27
CA GLN A 206 10.59 2.12 -5.57
C GLN A 206 9.43 2.04 -6.57
N GLN A 207 8.64 0.96 -6.53
CA GLN A 207 7.57 0.70 -7.50
C GLN A 207 6.23 1.34 -7.12
N ALA A 208 5.98 1.58 -5.84
CA ALA A 208 4.78 2.26 -5.38
C ALA A 208 5.05 3.76 -5.17
N PRO A 209 4.10 4.64 -5.56
CA PRO A 209 4.20 6.06 -5.22
C PRO A 209 4.34 6.21 -3.70
N SER A 210 5.25 7.09 -3.26
CA SER A 210 5.52 7.36 -1.83
C SER A 210 4.28 7.80 -1.02
N SER A 211 3.19 8.14 -1.70
CA SER A 211 1.91 8.52 -1.10
C SER A 211 0.94 7.35 -0.85
N ASN A 212 1.30 6.10 -1.21
CA ASN A 212 0.39 4.95 -1.09
C ASN A 212 1.06 3.78 -0.34
N SER A 213 1.18 3.91 0.99
CA SER A 213 1.75 2.89 1.87
C SER A 213 1.01 1.54 1.80
N ALA A 214 -0.30 1.56 1.61
CA ALA A 214 -1.10 0.34 1.45
C ALA A 214 -0.71 -0.46 0.19
N GLN A 215 -0.44 0.23 -0.91
CA GLN A 215 0.02 -0.42 -2.15
C GLN A 215 1.45 -0.96 -2.00
N GLN A 216 2.32 -0.26 -1.25
CA GLN A 216 3.66 -0.75 -0.92
C GLN A 216 3.59 -2.03 -0.09
N GLY A 217 2.74 -2.06 0.94
CA GLY A 217 2.50 -3.24 1.77
C GLY A 217 2.02 -4.44 0.93
N LEU A 218 0.98 -4.26 0.11
CA LEU A 218 0.47 -5.30 -0.78
C LEU A 218 1.51 -5.83 -1.78
N LEU A 219 2.36 -4.95 -2.33
CA LEU A 219 3.46 -5.36 -3.20
C LEU A 219 4.51 -6.16 -2.43
N ALA A 220 4.90 -5.72 -1.25
CA ALA A 220 5.84 -6.45 -0.40
C ALA A 220 5.31 -7.85 -0.02
N ASP A 221 4.03 -7.95 0.35
CA ASP A 221 3.38 -9.22 0.69
C ASP A 221 3.28 -10.15 -0.53
N LYS A 222 2.93 -9.61 -1.71
CA LYS A 222 2.98 -10.37 -2.96
C LYS A 222 4.35 -11.00 -3.17
N PHE A 223 5.39 -10.24 -3.01
CA PHE A 223 6.75 -10.67 -3.24
C PHE A 223 7.26 -11.70 -2.24
N LYS A 224 6.88 -11.54 -0.96
CA LYS A 224 7.14 -12.54 0.08
C LYS A 224 6.48 -13.87 -0.25
N ASN A 225 5.21 -13.84 -0.66
CA ASN A 225 4.46 -15.05 -1.00
C ASN A 225 4.97 -15.71 -2.30
N GLU A 226 5.37 -14.93 -3.32
CA GLU A 226 6.05 -15.48 -4.51
C GLU A 226 7.38 -16.16 -4.16
N ALA A 227 8.16 -15.58 -3.24
CA ALA A 227 9.39 -16.18 -2.75
C ALA A 227 9.12 -17.47 -1.96
N ALA A 228 8.15 -17.45 -1.05
CA ALA A 228 7.73 -18.63 -0.29
C ALA A 228 7.29 -19.78 -1.21
N LEU A 229 6.51 -19.46 -2.25
CA LEU A 229 6.08 -20.43 -3.26
C LEU A 229 7.27 -21.06 -3.99
N ALA A 230 8.23 -20.26 -4.45
CA ALA A 230 9.41 -20.75 -5.16
C ALA A 230 10.30 -21.64 -4.28
N VAL A 231 10.49 -21.26 -3.00
CA VAL A 231 11.24 -22.04 -2.02
C VAL A 231 10.56 -23.37 -1.74
N ALA A 232 9.25 -23.39 -1.52
CA ALA A 232 8.50 -24.60 -1.27
C ALA A 232 8.49 -25.56 -2.48
N GLN A 233 8.42 -25.01 -3.70
CA GLN A 233 8.57 -25.80 -4.93
C GLN A 233 9.97 -26.44 -5.06
N GLY A 234 11.03 -25.69 -4.72
CA GLY A 234 12.41 -26.22 -4.71
C GLY A 234 12.59 -27.37 -3.71
N LYS A 235 12.00 -27.28 -2.52
CA LYS A 235 12.06 -28.31 -1.49
C LYS A 235 11.28 -29.58 -1.86
N GLN A 236 10.23 -29.46 -2.66
CA GLN A 236 9.31 -30.56 -3.00
C GLN A 236 10.01 -31.75 -3.67
N SER A 237 10.95 -31.50 -4.57
CA SER A 237 11.68 -32.57 -5.28
C SER A 237 12.53 -33.42 -4.32
N THR A 238 13.25 -32.78 -3.40
CA THR A 238 14.09 -33.47 -2.39
C THR A 238 13.25 -34.31 -1.44
N LEU A 239 12.11 -33.78 -0.99
CA LEU A 239 11.20 -34.55 -0.14
C LEU A 239 10.60 -35.75 -0.87
N ALA A 240 10.30 -35.62 -2.19
CA ALA A 240 9.82 -36.74 -3.00
C ALA A 240 10.86 -37.84 -3.17
N GLU A 241 12.15 -37.50 -3.30
CA GLU A 241 13.24 -38.49 -3.35
C GLU A 241 13.41 -39.23 -2.03
N LEU A 242 13.36 -38.50 -0.90
CA LEU A 242 13.44 -39.11 0.44
C LEU A 242 12.25 -40.04 0.71
N ASP A 243 11.07 -39.68 0.25
CA ASP A 243 9.86 -40.51 0.37
C ASP A 243 10.01 -41.82 -0.42
N LYS A 244 10.49 -41.76 -1.66
CA LYS A 244 10.79 -42.98 -2.43
C LYS A 244 11.79 -43.91 -1.76
N ALA A 245 12.86 -43.33 -1.19
CA ALA A 245 13.85 -44.12 -0.44
C ALA A 245 13.23 -44.83 0.80
N ASN A 246 12.28 -44.17 1.48
CA ASN A 246 11.56 -44.77 2.59
C ASN A 246 10.59 -45.87 2.14
N GLU A 247 9.87 -45.66 1.04
CA GLU A 247 9.00 -46.67 0.45
C GLU A 247 9.77 -47.97 0.09
N GLU A 248 10.96 -47.82 -0.49
CA GLU A 248 11.81 -48.99 -0.79
C GLU A 248 12.23 -49.73 0.50
N ALA A 249 12.56 -49.00 1.57
CA ALA A 249 12.86 -49.61 2.86
C ALA A 249 11.66 -50.39 3.45
N ILE A 250 10.44 -49.86 3.31
CA ILE A 250 9.21 -50.53 3.75
C ILE A 250 8.91 -51.78 2.94
N LYS A 251 9.16 -51.81 1.63
CA LYS A 251 8.91 -52.98 0.76
C LYS A 251 9.70 -54.22 1.18
N GLY A 252 10.84 -54.06 1.83
CA GLY A 252 11.65 -55.14 2.36
C GLY A 252 11.08 -55.85 3.59
N LEU A 253 9.98 -55.37 4.20
CA LEU A 253 9.43 -55.91 5.42
C LEU A 253 8.36 -56.98 5.19
N PRO A 254 8.13 -57.92 6.18
CA PRO A 254 7.01 -58.86 6.15
C PRO A 254 5.66 -58.13 5.98
N GLU A 255 4.72 -58.75 5.28
CA GLU A 255 3.45 -58.13 4.87
C GLU A 255 2.63 -57.55 6.04
N LYS A 256 2.50 -58.32 7.14
CA LYS A 256 1.75 -57.86 8.33
C LYS A 256 2.42 -56.68 9.03
N GLU A 257 3.76 -56.70 9.12
CA GLU A 257 4.54 -55.60 9.72
C GLU A 257 4.47 -54.37 8.88
N ARG A 258 4.63 -54.52 7.56
CA ARG A 258 4.47 -53.44 6.60
C ARG A 258 3.10 -52.77 6.67
N GLY A 259 2.01 -53.56 6.68
CA GLY A 259 0.65 -53.05 6.81
C GLY A 259 0.41 -52.30 8.11
N TYR A 260 0.95 -52.83 9.24
CA TYR A 260 0.84 -52.13 10.54
C TYR A 260 1.60 -50.78 10.52
N ILE A 261 2.83 -50.79 10.00
CA ILE A 261 3.64 -49.55 9.90
C ILE A 261 2.96 -48.53 9.06
N GLN A 262 2.40 -48.92 7.91
CA GLN A 262 1.65 -48.00 7.04
C GLN A 262 0.43 -47.42 7.76
N ALA A 263 -0.41 -48.25 8.37
CA ALA A 263 -1.58 -47.80 9.09
C ALA A 263 -1.26 -46.90 10.29
N LYS A 264 -0.19 -47.24 11.04
CA LYS A 264 0.30 -46.45 12.18
C LYS A 264 0.88 -45.09 11.71
N ARG A 265 1.71 -45.11 10.65
CA ARG A 265 2.21 -43.91 9.98
C ARG A 265 1.09 -42.95 9.56
N ASP A 266 0.05 -43.48 8.90
CA ASP A 266 -1.08 -42.67 8.46
C ASP A 266 -1.76 -41.95 9.63
N VAL A 267 -1.89 -42.62 10.80
CA VAL A 267 -2.43 -41.99 12.02
C VAL A 267 -1.47 -40.94 12.57
N ASP A 268 -0.19 -41.27 12.72
CA ASP A 268 0.79 -40.35 13.30
C ASP A 268 0.95 -39.08 12.46
N VAL A 269 1.01 -39.22 11.12
CA VAL A 269 1.06 -38.09 10.17
C VAL A 269 -0.23 -37.26 10.23
N ALA A 270 -1.40 -37.90 10.21
CA ALA A 270 -2.68 -37.20 10.28
C ALA A 270 -2.84 -36.44 11.60
N GLN A 271 -2.38 -37.04 12.74
CA GLN A 271 -2.37 -36.38 14.04
C GLN A 271 -1.43 -35.16 14.06
N ASP A 272 -0.21 -35.29 13.55
CA ASP A 272 0.77 -34.21 13.46
C ASP A 272 0.25 -33.06 12.57
N ILE A 273 -0.34 -33.39 11.43
CA ILE A 273 -0.96 -32.39 10.51
C ILE A 273 -2.11 -31.66 11.22
N TYR A 274 -3.01 -32.40 11.88
CA TYR A 274 -4.12 -31.77 12.60
C TYR A 274 -3.62 -30.85 13.71
N GLN A 275 -2.64 -31.27 14.48
CA GLN A 275 -2.06 -30.45 15.54
C GLN A 275 -1.36 -29.22 15.00
N MET A 276 -0.54 -29.37 13.95
CA MET A 276 0.16 -28.28 13.27
C MET A 276 -0.83 -27.26 12.70
N LEU A 277 -1.85 -27.70 11.96
CA LEU A 277 -2.87 -26.83 11.41
C LEU A 277 -3.67 -26.11 12.48
N SER A 278 -3.99 -26.79 13.58
CA SER A 278 -4.67 -26.17 14.73
C SER A 278 -3.84 -25.07 15.37
N THR A 279 -2.54 -25.30 15.56
CA THR A 279 -1.62 -24.28 16.08
C THR A 279 -1.53 -23.09 15.12
N ARG A 280 -1.34 -23.35 13.83
CA ARG A 280 -1.28 -22.30 12.81
C ARG A 280 -2.58 -21.50 12.69
N LEU A 281 -3.73 -22.16 12.89
CA LEU A 281 -5.02 -21.47 12.92
C LEU A 281 -5.11 -20.50 14.10
N GLU A 282 -4.66 -20.91 15.28
CA GLU A 282 -4.65 -20.02 16.45
C GLU A 282 -3.67 -18.85 16.25
N GLU A 283 -2.50 -19.10 15.70
CA GLU A 283 -1.53 -18.05 15.32
C GLU A 283 -2.15 -17.06 14.31
N ALA A 284 -2.84 -17.56 13.27
CA ALA A 284 -3.49 -16.72 12.27
C ALA A 284 -4.65 -15.88 12.87
N LYS A 285 -5.42 -16.45 13.82
CA LYS A 285 -6.44 -15.69 14.57
C LYS A 285 -5.83 -14.55 15.37
N VAL A 286 -4.71 -14.82 16.05
CA VAL A 286 -3.98 -13.79 16.80
C VAL A 286 -3.43 -12.72 15.85
N ALA A 287 -2.82 -13.13 14.73
CA ALA A 287 -2.29 -12.21 13.74
C ALA A 287 -3.37 -11.31 13.13
N GLU A 288 -4.57 -11.84 12.84
CA GLU A 288 -5.70 -11.07 12.31
C GLU A 288 -6.14 -9.96 13.29
N VAL A 289 -6.09 -10.21 14.60
CA VAL A 289 -6.47 -9.23 15.63
C VAL A 289 -5.35 -8.24 15.92
N MET A 290 -4.09 -8.66 15.76
CA MET A 290 -2.90 -7.88 16.11
C MET A 290 -2.40 -6.96 14.98
N VAL A 291 -3.08 -6.88 13.83
CA VAL A 291 -2.66 -5.95 12.76
C VAL A 291 -2.64 -4.53 13.33
N PRO A 292 -1.47 -3.91 13.50
CA PRO A 292 -1.38 -2.56 14.02
C PRO A 292 -2.02 -1.60 13.03
N ASN A 293 -2.68 -0.56 13.52
CA ASN A 293 -3.03 0.59 12.69
C ASN A 293 -1.71 1.24 12.22
N GLU A 294 -1.32 0.95 10.98
CA GLU A 294 -0.07 1.45 10.39
C GLU A 294 -0.06 2.98 10.26
N VAL A 295 -1.23 3.60 10.31
CA VAL A 295 -1.40 5.04 10.20
C VAL A 295 -2.05 5.60 11.47
N GLN A 296 -1.37 6.58 12.07
CA GLN A 296 -1.89 7.32 13.22
C GLN A 296 -2.20 8.76 12.82
N ILE A 297 -3.32 9.27 13.33
CA ILE A 297 -3.66 10.69 13.19
C ILE A 297 -2.76 11.46 14.16
N VAL A 298 -1.84 12.25 13.63
CA VAL A 298 -0.96 13.13 14.42
C VAL A 298 -1.73 14.38 14.84
N ASP A 299 -2.46 14.97 13.87
CA ASP A 299 -3.28 16.16 14.07
C ASP A 299 -4.69 15.94 13.53
N PRO A 300 -5.75 16.02 14.36
CA PRO A 300 -7.12 15.91 13.89
C PRO A 300 -7.54 17.13 13.07
N PRO A 301 -8.55 17.02 12.18
CA PRO A 301 -9.06 18.15 11.43
C PRO A 301 -9.59 19.26 12.34
N THR A 302 -8.98 20.44 12.26
CA THR A 302 -9.39 21.63 13.01
C THR A 302 -10.24 22.54 12.15
N LEU A 303 -11.09 23.36 12.80
CA LEU A 303 -11.85 24.43 12.13
C LEU A 303 -10.88 25.46 11.55
N PRO A 304 -10.90 25.74 10.24
CA PRO A 304 -10.03 26.74 9.64
C PRO A 304 -10.43 28.15 10.08
N GLU A 305 -9.48 28.91 10.62
CA GLU A 305 -9.69 30.30 11.06
C GLU A 305 -9.78 31.30 9.91
N LYS A 306 -9.21 30.97 8.75
CA LYS A 306 -9.09 31.89 7.60
C LYS A 306 -9.57 31.24 6.32
N ALA A 307 -10.38 32.00 5.56
CA ALA A 307 -10.80 31.61 4.22
C ALA A 307 -9.61 31.67 3.23
N ILE A 308 -9.43 30.62 2.42
CA ILE A 308 -8.40 30.54 1.37
C ILE A 308 -8.77 31.42 0.17
N ALA A 309 -10.06 31.54 -0.13
CA ALA A 309 -10.61 32.32 -1.23
C ALA A 309 -11.91 33.05 -0.79
N PRO A 310 -12.26 34.19 -1.39
CA PRO A 310 -11.49 34.95 -2.35
C PRO A 310 -10.33 35.74 -1.73
N ARG A 311 -9.19 35.83 -2.41
CA ARG A 311 -8.03 36.61 -1.95
C ARG A 311 -8.33 38.11 -2.13
N LYS A 312 -8.99 38.73 -1.14
CA LYS A 312 -9.47 40.11 -1.20
C LYS A 312 -8.41 41.12 -1.62
N ILE A 313 -7.18 41.00 -1.12
CA ILE A 313 -6.05 41.89 -1.47
C ILE A 313 -5.69 41.78 -2.96
N LEU A 314 -5.68 40.56 -3.50
CA LEU A 314 -5.31 40.34 -4.92
C LEU A 314 -6.39 40.86 -5.88
N ILE A 315 -7.66 40.70 -5.49
CA ILE A 315 -8.80 41.25 -6.25
C ILE A 315 -8.77 42.78 -6.20
N LEU A 316 -8.47 43.39 -5.05
CA LEU A 316 -8.39 44.83 -4.89
C LEU A 316 -7.24 45.43 -5.71
N LEU A 317 -6.06 44.80 -5.71
CA LEU A 317 -4.94 45.19 -6.57
C LEU A 317 -5.27 45.04 -8.05
N GLY A 318 -5.88 43.93 -8.44
CA GLY A 318 -6.30 43.72 -9.84
C GLY A 318 -7.32 44.74 -10.32
N SER A 319 -8.32 45.06 -9.48
CA SER A 319 -9.34 46.08 -9.82
C SER A 319 -8.73 47.49 -9.90
N ALA A 320 -7.76 47.83 -9.05
CA ALA A 320 -7.05 49.11 -9.12
C ALA A 320 -6.23 49.25 -10.42
N ILE A 321 -5.52 48.21 -10.83
CA ILE A 321 -4.75 48.18 -12.08
C ILE A 321 -5.70 48.33 -13.31
N LEU A 322 -6.78 47.52 -13.31
CA LEU A 322 -7.79 47.59 -14.36
C LEU A 322 -8.43 48.98 -14.43
N GLY A 323 -8.79 49.56 -13.28
CA GLY A 323 -9.34 50.92 -13.21
C GLY A 323 -8.39 51.97 -13.76
N LEU A 324 -7.07 51.85 -13.47
CA LEU A 324 -6.05 52.75 -13.99
C LEU A 324 -5.92 52.61 -15.52
N ILE A 325 -5.89 51.38 -16.04
CA ILE A 325 -5.85 51.15 -17.50
C ILE A 325 -7.06 51.74 -18.19
N PHE A 326 -8.27 51.49 -17.69
CA PHE A 326 -9.49 52.06 -18.26
C PHE A 326 -9.53 53.60 -18.17
N GLY A 327 -9.06 54.18 -17.06
CA GLY A 327 -8.91 55.62 -16.90
C GLY A 327 -7.94 56.23 -17.92
N CYS A 328 -6.80 55.60 -18.13
CA CYS A 328 -5.83 56.05 -19.16
C CYS A 328 -6.41 55.93 -20.57
N LEU A 329 -7.08 54.83 -20.89
CA LEU A 329 -7.73 54.62 -22.20
C LEU A 329 -8.83 55.65 -22.44
N TYR A 330 -9.63 55.98 -21.43
CA TYR A 330 -10.68 56.98 -21.50
C TYR A 330 -10.10 58.40 -21.75
N THR A 331 -9.05 58.78 -21.01
CA THR A 331 -8.39 60.11 -21.21
C THR A 331 -7.71 60.18 -22.55
N LEU A 332 -7.05 59.15 -23.06
CA LEU A 332 -6.49 59.05 -24.40
C LEU A 332 -7.59 59.18 -25.47
N GLY A 333 -8.73 58.46 -25.30
CA GLY A 333 -9.88 58.56 -26.20
C GLY A 333 -10.45 59.97 -26.24
N GLN A 334 -10.57 60.67 -25.11
CA GLN A 334 -10.96 62.06 -25.06
C GLN A 334 -9.93 62.98 -25.73
N PHE A 335 -8.66 62.74 -25.52
CA PHE A 335 -7.59 63.51 -26.13
C PHE A 335 -7.61 63.41 -27.68
N PHE A 336 -7.73 62.20 -28.21
CA PHE A 336 -7.83 61.98 -29.66
C PHE A 336 -9.18 62.40 -30.26
N GLY A 337 -10.26 62.36 -29.47
CA GLY A 337 -11.58 62.83 -29.92
C GLY A 337 -11.74 64.35 -29.91
N ASN A 338 -10.95 65.04 -29.12
CA ASN A 338 -11.07 66.51 -28.99
C ASN A 338 -10.21 67.27 -30.05
N ARG A 339 -10.75 67.42 -31.24
CA ARG A 339 -10.09 68.09 -32.36
C ARG A 339 -10.06 69.61 -32.22
N LYS A 340 -10.05 70.15 -31.04
CA LYS A 340 -9.89 71.59 -30.85
C LYS A 340 -8.43 71.95 -30.95
N VAL A 341 -8.12 72.86 -31.86
CA VAL A 341 -6.78 73.40 -32.01
C VAL A 341 -6.39 74.14 -30.75
N GLN A 342 -5.31 73.75 -30.12
CA GLN A 342 -4.89 74.28 -28.82
C GLN A 342 -3.66 75.18 -28.90
N SER A 343 -2.95 75.19 -30.01
CA SER A 343 -1.77 76.01 -30.17
C SER A 343 -1.65 76.59 -31.56
N VAL A 344 -1.05 77.81 -31.68
CA VAL A 344 -0.76 78.48 -32.95
C VAL A 344 0.19 77.64 -33.82
N GLN A 345 1.08 76.87 -33.24
CA GLN A 345 2.00 76.00 -33.96
C GLN A 345 1.29 74.81 -34.65
N GLU A 346 0.22 74.32 -34.06
CA GLU A 346 -0.57 73.24 -34.60
C GLU A 346 -1.35 73.66 -35.87
N ILE A 347 -1.81 74.93 -35.93
CA ILE A 347 -2.42 75.48 -37.12
C ILE A 347 -1.41 75.61 -38.28
N ASN A 348 -0.17 76.02 -37.96
CA ASN A 348 0.88 76.14 -38.95
C ASN A 348 1.29 74.79 -39.55
N ASN A 349 1.37 73.76 -38.70
CA ASN A 349 1.82 72.41 -39.10
C ASN A 349 0.73 71.64 -39.87
N ILE A 350 -0.56 71.80 -39.52
CA ILE A 350 -1.66 71.03 -40.11
C ILE A 350 -2.20 71.71 -41.37
N LEU A 351 -2.29 73.10 -41.43
CA LEU A 351 -2.90 73.82 -42.52
C LEU A 351 -1.90 74.52 -43.44
N GLY A 352 -0.60 74.54 -43.09
CA GLY A 352 0.44 75.16 -43.91
C GLY A 352 0.23 76.70 -44.14
N ILE A 353 -0.57 77.37 -43.31
CA ILE A 353 -0.93 78.77 -43.46
C ILE A 353 -0.16 79.59 -42.43
N GLN A 354 0.51 80.68 -42.89
CA GLN A 354 1.20 81.58 -41.95
C GLN A 354 0.16 82.36 -41.10
N ASN A 355 0.36 82.24 -39.77
CA ASN A 355 -0.50 82.93 -38.82
C ASN A 355 -0.23 84.46 -38.85
N LEU A 356 -1.27 85.23 -39.07
CA LEU A 356 -1.21 86.70 -39.18
C LEU A 356 -1.30 87.40 -37.81
N GLY A 357 -1.59 86.65 -36.72
CA GLY A 357 -1.66 87.23 -35.37
C GLY A 357 -2.56 86.42 -34.44
N VAL A 358 -2.37 86.59 -33.17
CA VAL A 358 -3.15 85.94 -32.09
C VAL A 358 -3.93 87.04 -31.37
N ILE A 359 -5.26 86.94 -31.32
CA ILE A 359 -6.06 87.80 -30.48
C ILE A 359 -6.19 87.19 -29.10
N PRO A 360 -5.59 87.79 -28.06
CA PRO A 360 -5.67 87.25 -26.72
C PRO A 360 -7.13 87.34 -26.21
N ASN A 361 -7.60 86.26 -25.63
CA ASN A 361 -8.92 86.24 -25.01
C ASN A 361 -8.87 87.00 -23.70
N HIS A 362 -9.40 88.18 -23.65
CA HIS A 362 -9.42 89.07 -22.48
C HIS A 362 -10.54 88.74 -21.49
N LYS A 363 -10.81 87.45 -21.21
CA LYS A 363 -11.59 87.12 -20.06
C LYS A 363 -10.59 86.81 -18.93
N GLU A 364 -10.35 87.76 -18.05
CA GLU A 364 -9.71 87.55 -16.79
C GLU A 364 -10.50 86.47 -16.08
N LYS A 365 -9.94 85.24 -16.01
CA LYS A 365 -10.29 84.33 -14.99
C LYS A 365 -9.26 84.54 -13.86
N GLU A 366 -9.76 85.11 -12.77
CA GLU A 366 -9.12 85.09 -11.48
C GLU A 366 -8.51 83.69 -11.23
N TYR A 367 -7.21 83.61 -11.18
CA TYR A 367 -6.50 82.43 -10.84
C TYR A 367 -6.77 82.13 -9.34
N GLU A 368 -7.76 81.33 -9.04
CA GLU A 368 -7.82 80.67 -7.74
C GLU A 368 -6.61 79.75 -7.65
N GLU A 369 -5.66 80.07 -6.74
CA GLU A 369 -4.62 79.14 -6.31
C GLU A 369 -5.22 77.81 -5.95
N PRO A 370 -4.68 76.68 -6.40
CA PRO A 370 -5.20 75.37 -5.99
C PRO A 370 -5.09 75.27 -4.46
N SER A 371 -6.24 75.43 -3.80
CA SER A 371 -6.33 75.37 -2.35
C SER A 371 -5.69 74.07 -1.85
N ASN A 372 -4.85 74.21 -0.84
CA ASN A 372 -4.10 73.17 -0.09
C ASN A 372 -5.00 72.09 0.56
N ARG A 373 -6.11 71.68 -0.10
CA ARG A 373 -7.01 70.61 0.42
C ARG A 373 -6.36 69.26 0.46
N ILE A 374 -5.36 68.94 -0.41
CA ILE A 374 -4.64 67.68 -0.44
C ILE A 374 -3.68 67.60 0.77
N VAL A 375 -3.04 68.69 1.15
CA VAL A 375 -2.13 68.74 2.31
C VAL A 375 -2.88 68.62 3.64
N ALA A 376 -4.12 69.13 3.72
CA ALA A 376 -4.99 69.01 4.89
C ALA A 376 -5.50 67.57 5.10
N LEU A 377 -5.78 66.80 3.99
CA LEU A 377 -6.19 65.39 4.06
C LEU A 377 -5.07 64.47 4.48
N LEU A 378 -3.82 64.72 4.04
CA LEU A 378 -2.66 63.93 4.44
C LEU A 378 -2.23 64.14 5.91
N ARG A 379 -2.60 65.29 6.51
CA ARG A 379 -2.37 65.55 7.95
C ARG A 379 -3.36 64.85 8.87
N LYS A 380 -4.55 64.52 8.37
CA LYS A 380 -5.63 63.85 9.14
C LYS A 380 -5.48 62.33 9.18
N VAL A 381 -4.62 61.72 8.36
CA VAL A 381 -4.34 60.25 8.32
C VAL A 381 -3.10 59.89 9.16
N ARG A 382 -2.41 60.88 9.78
CA ARG A 382 -1.19 60.66 10.56
C ARG A 382 -1.32 60.98 12.06
N GLY A 383 -2.57 61.07 12.53
CA GLY A 383 -2.88 61.22 13.95
C GLY A 383 -3.66 60.04 14.44
#